data_b2cd637af83e90901da065daf33a7377
#
_entry.id   b2cd637af83e90901da065daf33a7377
#
_cell.length_a   1.000
_cell.length_b   1.000
_cell.length_c   1.000
_cell.angle_alpha   90.00
_cell.angle_beta   90.00
_cell.angle_gamma   90.00
#
_symmetry.space_group_name_H-M   'P 1'
#
loop_
_entity.id
_entity.type
_entity.pdbx_description
1 polymer ?
#
loop_
_entity_poly.entity_id
_entity_poly.type
_entity_poly.pdbx_seq_one_letter_code
_entity_poly.pdbx_strand_id
1 'polypeptide(L)'
;PVGSARGHDEWVCTKDDVDHLKVLEDKYNIFTHMTPSYGQPGKCITVKGINTINHDGEIVPCPYMDLSIGNVMDMPLSDILDRGMQDKWLGPYRDECIIGENYDFIKFHNDTVTDHLKESPLLPVPYEKGFAIAGVAKELNDNGSLLFPKVENTFNQLKA
;
A
#
# COMPACT_ATOMS: atom_id res chain seq x y z
N PRO A 1 5.64 -11.47 -0.41
CA PRO A 1 6.99 -11.68 0.16
C PRO A 1 7.94 -10.57 -0.29
N VAL A 2 8.82 -10.12 0.58
CA VAL A 2 9.83 -9.10 0.28
C VAL A 2 11.24 -9.67 0.35
N GLY A 3 12.19 -9.00 -0.31
CA GLY A 3 13.58 -9.43 -0.29
C GLY A 3 13.76 -10.83 -0.89
N SER A 4 14.54 -11.71 -0.21
CA SER A 4 14.84 -13.06 -0.67
C SER A 4 13.63 -14.02 -0.67
N ALA A 5 12.50 -13.65 -0.05
CA ALA A 5 11.27 -14.42 -0.13
C ALA A 5 10.46 -14.15 -1.41
N ARG A 6 10.88 -13.16 -2.22
CA ARG A 6 10.22 -12.88 -3.49
C ARG A 6 10.37 -14.06 -4.46
N GLY A 7 9.27 -14.49 -5.06
CA GLY A 7 9.22 -15.67 -5.93
C GLY A 7 9.08 -17.00 -5.19
N HIS A 8 8.90 -16.98 -3.86
CA HIS A 8 8.68 -18.13 -3.00
C HIS A 8 7.27 -18.08 -2.41
N ASP A 9 6.25 -18.31 -3.22
CA ASP A 9 4.85 -18.25 -2.78
C ASP A 9 4.54 -19.28 -1.68
N GLU A 10 5.29 -20.39 -1.65
CA GLU A 10 5.21 -21.42 -0.61
C GLU A 10 5.65 -20.93 0.79
N TRP A 11 6.29 -19.75 0.88
CA TRP A 11 6.71 -19.15 2.16
C TRP A 11 5.69 -18.10 2.67
N VAL A 12 4.63 -17.87 1.91
CA VAL A 12 3.56 -16.97 2.34
C VAL A 12 2.70 -17.68 3.37
N CYS A 13 2.43 -17.03 4.50
CA CYS A 13 1.49 -17.56 5.48
C CYS A 13 0.14 -17.83 4.84
N THR A 14 -0.42 -18.99 5.11
CA THR A 14 -1.79 -19.32 4.73
C THR A 14 -2.77 -18.55 5.64
N LYS A 15 -4.05 -18.54 5.25
CA LYS A 15 -5.08 -17.96 6.11
C LYS A 15 -5.11 -18.64 7.49
N ASP A 16 -4.94 -19.95 7.53
CA ASP A 16 -4.95 -20.71 8.78
C ASP A 16 -3.75 -20.35 9.67
N ASP A 17 -2.57 -20.11 9.07
CA ASP A 17 -1.40 -19.62 9.82
C ASP A 17 -1.66 -18.23 10.43
N VAL A 18 -2.27 -17.33 9.67
CA VAL A 18 -2.63 -15.98 10.14
C VAL A 18 -3.65 -16.04 11.27
N ASP A 19 -4.70 -16.82 11.11
CA ASP A 19 -5.73 -16.99 12.14
C ASP A 19 -5.13 -17.62 13.42
N HIS A 20 -4.20 -18.58 13.27
CA HIS A 20 -3.49 -19.16 14.40
C HIS A 20 -2.59 -18.13 15.11
N LEU A 21 -1.87 -17.29 14.36
CA LEU A 21 -1.04 -16.23 14.94
C LEU A 21 -1.88 -15.25 15.76
N LYS A 22 -3.08 -14.87 15.29
CA LYS A 22 -4.00 -14.01 16.05
C LYS A 22 -4.42 -14.63 17.38
N VAL A 23 -4.68 -15.93 17.41
CA VAL A 23 -4.96 -16.66 18.67
C VAL A 23 -3.76 -16.64 19.62
N LEU A 24 -2.54 -16.74 19.07
CA LEU A 24 -1.33 -16.66 19.91
C LEU A 24 -1.08 -15.24 20.44
N GLU A 25 -1.37 -14.21 19.63
CA GLU A 25 -1.29 -12.81 20.08
C GLU A 25 -2.18 -12.57 21.29
N ASP A 26 -3.44 -12.97 21.22
CA ASP A 26 -4.39 -12.83 22.33
C ASP A 26 -3.97 -13.63 23.58
N LYS A 27 -3.52 -14.87 23.36
CA LYS A 27 -3.18 -15.79 24.46
C LYS A 27 -1.91 -15.39 25.21
N TYR A 28 -0.92 -14.86 24.52
CA TYR A 28 0.41 -14.61 25.08
C TYR A 28 0.76 -13.12 25.20
N ASN A 29 -0.20 -12.22 24.89
CA ASN A 29 0.00 -10.78 24.90
C ASN A 29 1.25 -10.36 24.09
N ILE A 30 1.42 -10.99 22.96
CA ILE A 30 2.44 -10.64 21.96
C ILE A 30 1.77 -9.96 20.78
N PHE A 31 2.51 -9.28 19.97
CA PHE A 31 2.01 -8.81 18.67
C PHE A 31 2.95 -9.25 17.56
N THR A 32 2.38 -9.55 16.42
CA THR A 32 3.13 -9.84 15.21
C THR A 32 3.19 -8.59 14.34
N HIS A 33 4.04 -8.64 13.33
CA HIS A 33 4.12 -7.57 12.34
C HIS A 33 2.87 -7.44 11.45
N MET A 34 2.00 -8.42 11.51
CA MET A 34 0.69 -8.43 10.85
C MET A 34 -0.39 -7.73 11.68
N THR A 35 -0.08 -7.37 12.93
CA THR A 35 -0.97 -6.56 13.76
C THR A 35 -0.91 -5.12 13.25
N PRO A 36 -1.92 -4.63 12.51
CA PRO A 36 -1.89 -3.27 12.00
C PRO A 36 -1.91 -2.31 13.18
N SER A 37 -1.15 -1.23 13.07
CA SER A 37 -1.20 -0.12 14.02
C SER A 37 -0.49 -0.26 15.36
N TYR A 38 0.48 -1.16 15.51
CA TYR A 38 1.35 -1.17 16.68
C TYR A 38 0.59 -1.02 18.02
N GLY A 39 -0.41 -1.87 18.24
CA GLY A 39 -1.18 -1.89 19.48
C GLY A 39 -2.44 -1.03 19.51
N GLN A 40 -2.82 -0.39 18.42
CA GLN A 40 -4.16 0.17 18.26
C GLN A 40 -5.09 -0.88 17.64
N PRO A 41 -6.35 -1.02 18.06
CA PRO A 41 -7.23 -2.01 17.48
C PRO A 41 -7.34 -1.83 15.97
N GLY A 42 -6.82 -2.81 15.27
CA GLY A 42 -7.01 -3.24 13.93
C GLY A 42 -7.21 -2.22 12.84
N LYS A 43 -6.17 -1.47 12.39
CA LYS A 43 -6.35 -0.72 11.13
C LYS A 43 -5.04 -0.61 10.39
N CYS A 44 -5.04 -1.04 9.15
CA CYS A 44 -3.93 -0.84 8.23
C CYS A 44 -3.64 0.66 8.10
N ILE A 45 -2.42 1.07 8.44
CA ILE A 45 -1.98 2.48 8.44
C ILE A 45 -1.27 2.89 7.15
N THR A 46 -1.28 2.04 6.13
CA THR A 46 -0.70 2.34 4.82
C THR A 46 -1.27 3.67 4.29
N VAL A 47 -0.42 4.53 3.76
CA VAL A 47 -0.73 5.93 3.36
C VAL A 47 -1.13 6.83 4.53
N LYS A 48 -1.98 6.36 5.43
CA LYS A 48 -2.63 7.14 6.50
C LYS A 48 -1.68 7.54 7.62
N GLY A 49 -0.77 6.63 7.98
CA GLY A 49 0.13 6.82 9.12
C GLY A 49 1.57 6.41 8.84
N ILE A 50 1.84 5.69 7.75
CA ILE A 50 3.18 5.30 7.37
C ILE A 50 3.38 5.49 5.87
N ASN A 51 4.47 6.16 5.52
CA ASN A 51 4.95 6.31 4.16
C ASN A 51 6.46 6.33 4.19
N THR A 52 7.09 5.75 3.20
CA THR A 52 8.55 5.75 3.06
C THR A 52 8.93 6.53 1.81
N ILE A 53 9.88 7.44 1.94
CA ILE A 53 10.50 8.16 0.82
C ILE A 53 11.85 7.53 0.58
N ASN A 54 12.10 7.00 -0.61
CA ASN A 54 13.40 6.48 -0.97
C ASN A 54 14.35 7.59 -1.46
N HIS A 55 15.59 7.22 -1.76
CA HIS A 55 16.62 8.19 -2.18
C HIS A 55 16.34 8.85 -3.54
N ASP A 56 15.50 8.25 -4.38
CA ASP A 56 15.08 8.80 -5.67
C ASP A 56 13.83 9.67 -5.57
N GLY A 57 13.29 9.84 -4.35
CA GLY A 57 12.08 10.62 -4.10
C GLY A 57 10.77 9.85 -4.27
N GLU A 58 10.82 8.55 -4.56
CA GLU A 58 9.62 7.71 -4.67
C GLU A 58 8.97 7.50 -3.31
N ILE A 59 7.65 7.66 -3.27
CA ILE A 59 6.85 7.41 -2.07
C ILE A 59 6.26 6.01 -2.14
N VAL A 60 6.68 5.15 -1.21
CA VAL A 60 6.07 3.84 -0.98
C VAL A 60 5.12 3.92 0.21
N PRO A 61 3.86 3.49 0.05
CA PRO A 61 2.82 3.68 1.07
C PRO A 61 2.99 2.77 2.29
N CYS A 62 3.89 1.79 2.21
CA CYS A 62 4.22 0.87 3.27
C CYS A 62 5.63 0.30 3.01
N PRO A 63 6.50 0.14 4.02
CA PRO A 63 7.86 -0.37 3.82
C PRO A 63 7.92 -1.81 3.29
N TYR A 64 6.79 -2.52 3.28
CA TYR A 64 6.67 -3.89 2.73
C TYR A 64 6.10 -3.94 1.32
N MET A 65 5.84 -2.80 0.70
CA MET A 65 5.40 -2.71 -0.69
C MET A 65 6.53 -2.28 -1.59
N ASP A 66 6.54 -2.82 -2.80
CA ASP A 66 7.46 -2.41 -3.87
C ASP A 66 6.73 -1.60 -4.95
N LEU A 67 5.64 -0.91 -4.59
CA LEU A 67 4.85 -0.05 -5.47
C LEU A 67 4.91 1.40 -4.98
N SER A 68 5.22 2.32 -5.88
CA SER A 68 5.19 3.76 -5.60
C SER A 68 3.79 4.34 -5.78
N ILE A 69 3.44 5.35 -4.98
CA ILE A 69 2.24 6.18 -5.17
C ILE A 69 2.56 7.54 -5.79
N GLY A 70 3.81 7.83 -6.05
CA GLY A 70 4.29 9.05 -6.70
C GLY A 70 5.68 9.44 -6.26
N ASN A 71 6.22 10.48 -6.90
CA ASN A 71 7.57 10.97 -6.64
C ASN A 71 7.53 12.44 -6.18
N VAL A 72 8.19 12.76 -5.06
CA VAL A 72 8.21 14.14 -4.50
C VAL A 72 9.02 15.11 -5.36
N MET A 73 9.78 14.63 -6.31
CA MET A 73 10.47 15.49 -7.28
C MET A 73 9.54 15.97 -8.39
N ASP A 74 8.42 15.26 -8.62
CA ASP A 74 7.48 15.52 -9.71
C ASP A 74 6.22 16.25 -9.24
N MET A 75 5.81 16.04 -7.97
CA MET A 75 4.59 16.64 -7.44
C MET A 75 4.66 16.84 -5.92
N PRO A 76 3.84 17.76 -5.35
CA PRO A 76 3.75 17.98 -3.92
C PRO A 76 3.37 16.70 -3.16
N LEU A 77 3.97 16.50 -1.98
CA LEU A 77 3.68 15.35 -1.12
C LEU A 77 2.18 15.24 -0.77
N SER A 78 1.50 16.36 -0.56
CA SER A 78 0.05 16.39 -0.32
C SER A 78 -0.72 15.68 -1.42
N ASP A 79 -0.38 15.97 -2.68
CA ASP A 79 -1.08 15.43 -3.85
C ASP A 79 -0.80 13.94 -4.01
N ILE A 80 0.42 13.50 -3.66
CA ILE A 80 0.78 12.07 -3.63
C ILE A 80 -0.03 11.34 -2.57
N LEU A 81 -0.13 11.89 -1.37
CA LEU A 81 -0.91 11.29 -0.29
C LEU A 81 -2.41 11.25 -0.61
N ASP A 82 -2.95 12.32 -1.19
CA ASP A 82 -4.34 12.38 -1.65
C ASP A 82 -4.61 11.31 -2.72
N ARG A 83 -3.68 11.12 -3.65
CA ARG A 83 -3.73 10.05 -4.65
C ARG A 83 -3.78 8.67 -3.98
N GLY A 84 -2.90 8.42 -3.01
CA GLY A 84 -2.89 7.16 -2.25
C GLY A 84 -4.18 6.94 -1.46
N MET A 85 -4.76 8.01 -0.88
CA MET A 85 -6.03 7.94 -0.16
C MET A 85 -7.24 7.69 -1.05
N GLN A 86 -7.17 8.03 -2.33
CA GLN A 86 -8.23 7.79 -3.32
C GLN A 86 -8.11 6.39 -3.96
N ASP A 87 -6.98 5.73 -3.81
CA ASP A 87 -6.78 4.40 -4.37
C ASP A 87 -7.71 3.38 -3.70
N LYS A 88 -8.30 2.49 -4.51
CA LYS A 88 -9.27 1.48 -4.06
C LYS A 88 -8.68 0.48 -3.05
N TRP A 89 -7.37 0.25 -3.12
CA TRP A 89 -6.68 -0.65 -2.21
C TRP A 89 -6.18 0.06 -0.95
N LEU A 90 -5.58 1.24 -1.13
CA LEU A 90 -4.85 1.94 -0.07
C LEU A 90 -5.76 2.87 0.75
N GLY A 91 -6.75 3.50 0.12
CA GLY A 91 -7.63 4.49 0.73
C GLY A 91 -8.54 3.94 1.84
N PRO A 92 -9.24 2.81 1.65
CA PRO A 92 -10.15 2.27 2.67
C PRO A 92 -9.46 1.96 3.98
N TYR A 93 -10.15 2.23 5.10
CA TYR A 93 -9.74 1.71 6.40
C TYR A 93 -10.03 0.22 6.47
N ARG A 94 -9.07 -0.58 6.98
CA ARG A 94 -9.12 -2.04 7.02
C ARG A 94 -8.63 -2.53 8.36
N ASP A 95 -9.28 -3.58 8.85
CA ASP A 95 -8.82 -4.30 10.06
C ASP A 95 -7.72 -5.33 9.73
N GLU A 96 -7.51 -5.62 8.45
CA GLU A 96 -6.49 -6.53 7.94
C GLU A 96 -5.24 -5.78 7.48
N CYS A 97 -4.08 -6.41 7.56
CA CYS A 97 -2.86 -5.95 6.91
C CYS A 97 -2.97 -6.20 5.40
N ILE A 98 -3.05 -5.13 4.60
CA ILE A 98 -3.29 -5.27 3.15
C ILE A 98 -2.22 -6.11 2.46
N ILE A 99 -0.93 -5.94 2.82
CA ILE A 99 0.18 -6.67 2.19
C ILE A 99 0.47 -8.03 2.86
N GLY A 100 -0.14 -8.30 4.01
CA GLY A 100 0.07 -9.55 4.76
C GLY A 100 -1.13 -10.49 4.79
N GLU A 101 -2.36 -9.96 4.64
CA GLU A 101 -3.60 -10.72 4.86
C GLU A 101 -4.58 -10.63 3.70
N ASN A 102 -4.51 -9.58 2.85
CA ASN A 102 -5.40 -9.44 1.71
C ASN A 102 -4.84 -10.16 0.48
N TYR A 103 -5.28 -11.38 0.25
CA TYR A 103 -4.73 -12.24 -0.81
C TYR A 103 -4.92 -11.70 -2.21
N ASP A 104 -5.99 -10.97 -2.48
CA ASP A 104 -6.22 -10.34 -3.78
C ASP A 104 -5.20 -9.21 -4.01
N PHE A 105 -4.94 -8.41 -2.99
CA PHE A 105 -3.91 -7.38 -3.07
C PHE A 105 -2.50 -7.98 -3.15
N ILE A 106 -2.20 -9.01 -2.35
CA ILE A 106 -0.90 -9.70 -2.38
C ILE A 106 -0.63 -10.24 -3.78
N LYS A 107 -1.61 -10.89 -4.38
CA LYS A 107 -1.50 -11.40 -5.76
C LYS A 107 -1.27 -10.26 -6.74
N PHE A 108 -2.08 -9.21 -6.70
CA PHE A 108 -1.92 -8.03 -7.55
C PHE A 108 -0.52 -7.41 -7.41
N HIS A 109 -0.04 -7.22 -6.16
CA HIS A 109 1.28 -6.69 -5.88
C HIS A 109 2.39 -7.58 -6.48
N ASN A 110 2.33 -8.88 -6.22
CA ASN A 110 3.36 -9.82 -6.68
C ASN A 110 3.40 -9.92 -8.20
N ASP A 111 2.25 -10.01 -8.85
CA ASP A 111 2.16 -10.06 -10.31
C ASP A 111 2.74 -8.76 -10.92
N THR A 112 2.35 -7.60 -10.40
CA THR A 112 2.81 -6.30 -10.89
C THR A 112 4.32 -6.12 -10.74
N VAL A 113 4.86 -6.48 -9.57
CA VAL A 113 6.32 -6.39 -9.31
C VAL A 113 7.08 -7.38 -10.18
N THR A 114 6.57 -8.61 -10.34
CA THR A 114 7.20 -9.64 -11.17
C THR A 114 7.24 -9.22 -12.63
N ASP A 115 6.16 -8.64 -13.15
CA ASP A 115 6.10 -8.17 -14.53
C ASP A 115 7.04 -6.98 -14.76
N HIS A 116 7.08 -6.04 -13.81
CA HIS A 116 8.01 -4.91 -13.87
C HIS A 116 9.47 -5.36 -13.90
N LEU A 117 9.84 -6.34 -13.07
CA LEU A 117 11.21 -6.84 -12.98
C LEU A 117 11.69 -7.56 -14.25
N LYS A 118 10.80 -7.95 -15.16
CA LYS A 118 11.17 -8.44 -16.51
C LYS A 118 11.70 -7.32 -17.41
N GLU A 119 11.27 -6.09 -17.14
CA GLU A 119 11.60 -4.91 -17.96
C GLU A 119 12.67 -4.02 -17.29
N SER A 120 12.66 -3.94 -15.96
CA SER A 120 13.55 -3.07 -15.17
C SER A 120 13.90 -3.72 -13.84
N PRO A 121 15.19 -3.73 -13.44
CA PRO A 121 15.60 -4.23 -12.13
C PRO A 121 15.33 -3.23 -10.99
N LEU A 122 14.85 -2.01 -11.30
CA LEU A 122 14.68 -0.93 -10.33
C LEU A 122 13.31 -1.02 -9.64
N LEU A 123 13.31 -0.86 -8.33
CA LEU A 123 12.12 -0.78 -7.48
C LEU A 123 12.14 0.54 -6.71
N PRO A 124 10.99 1.06 -6.32
CA PRO A 124 9.64 0.50 -6.50
C PRO A 124 9.12 0.61 -7.93
N VAL A 125 8.08 -0.16 -8.25
CA VAL A 125 7.34 -0.01 -9.51
C VAL A 125 6.68 1.38 -9.51
N PRO A 126 6.87 2.20 -10.57
CA PRO A 126 6.25 3.52 -10.67
C PRO A 126 4.72 3.46 -10.61
N TYR A 127 4.10 4.51 -10.07
CA TYR A 127 2.64 4.60 -9.93
C TYR A 127 1.87 4.25 -11.21
N GLU A 128 2.30 4.79 -12.34
CA GLU A 128 1.65 4.62 -13.64
C GLU A 128 1.63 3.16 -14.11
N LYS A 129 2.61 2.36 -13.71
CA LYS A 129 2.69 0.93 -14.02
C LYS A 129 2.01 0.07 -12.96
N GLY A 130 2.08 0.47 -11.71
CA GLY A 130 1.52 -0.27 -10.57
C GLY A 130 0.04 0.03 -10.38
N PHE A 131 -0.27 1.07 -9.63
CA PHE A 131 -1.65 1.37 -9.21
C PHE A 131 -2.56 1.83 -10.36
N ALA A 132 -2.02 2.43 -11.43
CA ALA A 132 -2.82 2.77 -12.60
C ALA A 132 -3.49 1.55 -13.25
N ILE A 133 -2.83 0.38 -13.20
CA ILE A 133 -3.40 -0.89 -13.69
C ILE A 133 -4.58 -1.34 -12.81
N ALA A 134 -4.57 -1.00 -11.52
CA ALA A 134 -5.64 -1.35 -10.59
C ALA A 134 -6.96 -0.59 -10.83
N GLY A 135 -7.06 0.21 -11.89
CA GLY A 135 -8.31 0.84 -12.31
C GLY A 135 -8.66 2.12 -11.55
N VAL A 136 -7.66 2.84 -11.04
CA VAL A 136 -7.84 4.25 -10.70
C VAL A 136 -8.11 4.97 -12.00
N ALA A 137 -9.34 5.45 -12.18
CA ALA A 137 -9.76 6.14 -13.40
C ALA A 137 -8.84 7.32 -13.67
N LYS A 138 -8.11 7.28 -14.78
CA LYS A 138 -7.37 8.43 -15.28
C LYS A 138 -8.39 9.37 -15.91
N GLU A 139 -8.98 10.25 -15.15
CA GLU A 139 -9.55 11.45 -15.72
C GLU A 139 -8.39 12.42 -15.99
N LEU A 140 -8.07 12.60 -17.23
CA LEU A 140 -7.13 13.63 -17.67
C LEU A 140 -7.93 14.92 -17.92
N ASN A 141 -7.41 16.06 -17.47
CA ASN A 141 -7.92 17.34 -17.92
C ASN A 141 -7.54 17.57 -19.41
N ASP A 142 -8.11 18.60 -20.01
CA ASP A 142 -7.87 18.96 -21.43
C ASP A 142 -6.39 19.23 -21.76
N ASN A 143 -5.54 19.40 -20.74
CA ASN A 143 -4.08 19.59 -20.88
C ASN A 143 -3.28 18.29 -20.63
N GLY A 144 -3.93 17.14 -20.49
CA GLY A 144 -3.28 15.86 -20.23
C GLY A 144 -2.78 15.66 -18.79
N SER A 145 -3.12 16.54 -17.86
CA SER A 145 -2.81 16.38 -16.43
C SER A 145 -3.88 15.56 -15.74
N LEU A 146 -3.47 14.73 -14.78
CA LEU A 146 -4.39 13.93 -13.98
C LEU A 146 -5.32 14.86 -13.20
N LEU A 147 -6.63 14.69 -13.39
CA LEU A 147 -7.65 15.32 -12.53
C LEU A 147 -7.81 14.43 -11.30
N PHE A 148 -7.39 14.96 -10.17
CA PHE A 148 -7.80 14.43 -8.87
C PHE A 148 -9.04 15.21 -8.43
N PRO A 149 -10.18 14.56 -8.13
CA PRO A 149 -11.25 15.26 -7.46
C PRO A 149 -10.66 15.85 -6.17
N LYS A 150 -10.82 17.17 -6.00
CA LYS A 150 -10.44 17.79 -4.72
C LYS A 150 -11.29 17.13 -3.65
N VAL A 151 -10.65 16.35 -2.78
CA VAL A 151 -11.28 15.86 -1.57
C VAL A 151 -11.52 17.11 -0.71
N GLU A 152 -12.77 17.56 -0.65
CA GLU A 152 -13.16 18.56 0.34
C GLU A 152 -12.77 18.00 1.71
N ASN A 153 -11.88 18.75 2.37
CA ASN A 153 -11.21 18.46 3.62
C ASN A 153 -12.01 17.58 4.59
N THR A 154 -11.78 16.28 4.55
CA THR A 154 -12.29 15.32 5.55
C THR A 154 -11.61 15.52 6.91
N PHE A 155 -10.55 16.33 6.99
CA PHE A 155 -9.88 16.70 8.24
C PHE A 155 -10.76 17.51 9.20
N ASN A 156 -11.86 18.11 8.74
CA ASN A 156 -12.77 18.83 9.62
C ASN A 156 -13.80 17.94 10.32
N GLN A 157 -13.92 16.67 9.95
CA GLN A 157 -14.87 15.74 10.60
C GLN A 157 -14.27 15.00 11.80
N LEU A 158 -12.96 15.12 12.05
CA LEU A 158 -12.30 14.52 13.21
C LEU A 158 -12.20 15.46 14.42
N LYS A 159 -12.83 16.64 14.36
CA LYS A 159 -12.88 17.63 15.45
C LYS A 159 -14.26 17.79 16.07
N ALA A 160 -15.18 16.86 15.84
CA ALA A 160 -16.48 16.85 16.52
C ALA A 160 -16.59 15.66 17.46
#